data_50ff4475ff4a96b759c99ec6197475e8
#
_entry.id   50ff4475ff4a96b759c99ec6197475e8
#
_cell.length_a   1.000
_cell.length_b   1.000
_cell.length_c   1.000
_cell.angle_alpha   90.00
_cell.angle_beta   90.00
_cell.angle_gamma   90.00
#
_symmetry.space_group_name_H-M   'P 1'
#
loop_
_entity.id
_entity.type
_entity.pdbx_description
1 polymer ?
#
loop_
_entity_poly.entity_id
_entity_poly.type
_entity_poly.pdbx_seq_one_letter_code
_entity_poly.pdbx_strand_id
1 'polypeptide(L)'
;MNKKIFLLIASSIIVFKIANAQHQTNTESDRQLWLNYMDRVARPVMLNLAEDKLKQNMPGIQSPHIDNAEVRSKVAYLEAFGRTFSGIAPWINSEGGSNEEVALRNQYREWSLKAIAHAVNPSSKDYMKWDGGQSLVDASFLALGLIRCPWVWNHLDSTVRKQVVAAFMTTRPTVPVYSNWLLFSAMIETFFCKYDLPYDPVRIDYAVREFSEHWYVGDGMFSDGMEFHFDYYNSYVIQPFLQVILEMISKKKAIYNYFIPKFDKIRKRYAEIQERMINTDGSFPVTGRSIVYRCGAFHQLGDMSLRKDLPSSLKPAQVRSALTAVIKKTLGAPSTFNEKGWLNIGLCGHQPELADFYITTGSLYLCSEIFLPLGLPATDNFWSDPETPWTSVKAWSGQDLSPDHALDLNR
;
A
#
# COMPACT_ATOMS: atom_id res chain seq x y z
N MET A 1 -53.06 -36.34 26.54
CA MET A 1 -52.16 -35.37 25.88
C MET A 1 -51.09 -36.12 25.09
N ASN A 2 -51.10 -35.97 23.78
CA ASN A 2 -50.62 -36.98 22.85
C ASN A 2 -49.12 -37.10 22.79
N LYS A 3 -48.54 -38.27 22.90
CA LYS A 3 -47.11 -38.61 22.68
C LYS A 3 -46.57 -38.12 21.31
N LYS A 4 -47.44 -37.89 20.33
CA LYS A 4 -47.04 -37.34 18.99
C LYS A 4 -46.65 -35.88 19.00
N ILE A 5 -47.15 -35.05 19.92
CA ILE A 5 -46.77 -33.62 20.04
C ILE A 5 -45.39 -33.49 20.65
N PHE A 6 -45.00 -34.38 21.56
CA PHE A 6 -43.65 -34.37 22.16
C PHE A 6 -42.54 -34.79 21.19
N LEU A 7 -42.85 -35.67 20.24
CA LEU A 7 -41.86 -36.06 19.20
C LEU A 7 -41.63 -34.95 18.16
N LEU A 8 -42.65 -34.16 17.82
CA LEU A 8 -42.51 -33.05 16.87
C LEU A 8 -41.71 -31.88 17.45
N ILE A 9 -41.85 -31.59 18.74
CA ILE A 9 -41.09 -30.53 19.41
C ILE A 9 -39.61 -30.93 19.57
N ALA A 10 -39.34 -32.20 19.91
CA ALA A 10 -37.99 -32.73 20.01
C ALA A 10 -37.27 -32.75 18.65
N SER A 11 -37.95 -33.11 17.56
CA SER A 11 -37.40 -33.06 16.20
C SER A 11 -37.10 -31.63 15.72
N SER A 12 -37.98 -30.66 16.06
CA SER A 12 -37.75 -29.25 15.69
C SER A 12 -36.58 -28.66 16.43
N ILE A 13 -36.34 -29.00 17.70
CA ILE A 13 -35.19 -28.51 18.49
C ILE A 13 -33.88 -29.16 18.00
N ILE A 14 -33.90 -30.41 17.59
CA ILE A 14 -32.73 -31.10 17.04
C ILE A 14 -32.36 -30.53 15.65
N VAL A 15 -33.36 -30.27 14.80
CA VAL A 15 -33.14 -29.63 13.49
C VAL A 15 -32.60 -28.21 13.65
N PHE A 16 -33.06 -27.41 14.63
CA PHE A 16 -32.54 -26.07 14.91
C PHE A 16 -31.10 -26.10 15.49
N LYS A 17 -30.74 -27.09 16.31
CA LYS A 17 -29.37 -27.28 16.79
C LYS A 17 -28.43 -27.79 15.70
N ILE A 18 -28.90 -28.64 14.78
CA ILE A 18 -28.13 -29.13 13.65
C ILE A 18 -27.92 -28.00 12.61
N ALA A 19 -28.94 -27.16 12.36
CA ALA A 19 -28.82 -26.00 11.48
C ALA A 19 -27.81 -24.94 12.03
N ASN A 20 -27.78 -24.74 13.36
CA ASN A 20 -26.77 -23.86 13.98
C ASN A 20 -25.37 -24.49 14.10
N ALA A 21 -25.25 -25.83 14.09
CA ALA A 21 -23.97 -26.52 14.10
C ALA A 21 -23.34 -26.64 12.68
N GLN A 22 -24.15 -26.55 11.62
CA GLN A 22 -23.65 -26.59 10.23
C GLN A 22 -23.21 -25.23 9.67
N HIS A 23 -23.31 -24.14 10.44
CA HIS A 23 -22.83 -22.80 10.02
C HIS A 23 -21.51 -22.38 10.70
N GLN A 24 -20.81 -23.31 11.34
CA GLN A 24 -19.36 -23.13 11.57
C GLN A 24 -18.60 -23.68 10.37
N THR A 25 -18.83 -23.12 9.19
CA THR A 25 -17.79 -23.06 8.19
C THR A 25 -16.67 -22.23 8.81
N ASN A 26 -15.49 -22.83 8.89
CA ASN A 26 -14.25 -22.19 9.31
C ASN A 26 -13.96 -21.04 8.31
N THR A 27 -14.68 -19.91 8.44
CA THR A 27 -14.42 -18.71 7.65
C THR A 27 -13.11 -18.18 8.15
N GLU A 28 -12.11 -18.24 7.30
CA GLU A 28 -10.81 -17.63 7.51
C GLU A 28 -11.01 -16.19 8.00
N SER A 29 -10.34 -15.79 9.09
CA SER A 29 -10.41 -14.41 9.57
C SER A 29 -9.89 -13.46 8.49
N ASP A 30 -10.45 -12.24 8.40
CA ASP A 30 -9.97 -11.23 7.44
C ASP A 30 -8.44 -11.03 7.56
N ARG A 31 -7.89 -11.04 8.78
CA ARG A 31 -6.45 -10.91 8.98
C ARG A 31 -5.67 -12.05 8.33
N GLN A 32 -6.12 -13.30 8.49
CA GLN A 32 -5.46 -14.45 7.87
C GLN A 32 -5.58 -14.40 6.34
N LEU A 33 -6.74 -14.05 5.84
CA LEU A 33 -6.95 -13.81 4.40
C LEU A 33 -5.96 -12.75 3.85
N TRP A 34 -5.81 -11.62 4.56
CA TRP A 34 -4.88 -10.58 4.15
C TRP A 34 -3.43 -11.06 4.21
N LEU A 35 -3.04 -11.81 5.23
CA LEU A 35 -1.71 -12.42 5.32
C LEU A 35 -1.43 -13.37 4.15
N ASN A 36 -2.42 -14.17 3.76
CA ASN A 36 -2.30 -15.09 2.63
C ASN A 36 -2.13 -14.35 1.30
N TYR A 37 -2.90 -13.28 1.06
CA TYR A 37 -2.73 -12.45 -0.13
C TYR A 37 -1.41 -11.65 -0.10
N MET A 38 -1.03 -11.11 1.03
CA MET A 38 0.26 -10.43 1.21
C MET A 38 1.41 -11.37 0.87
N ASP A 39 1.41 -12.57 1.43
CA ASP A 39 2.45 -13.57 1.17
C ASP A 39 2.47 -13.98 -0.31
N ARG A 40 1.30 -14.21 -0.90
CA ARG A 40 1.18 -14.55 -2.32
C ARG A 40 1.74 -13.46 -3.24
N VAL A 41 1.55 -12.20 -2.91
CA VAL A 41 2.09 -11.05 -3.66
C VAL A 41 3.58 -10.88 -3.39
N ALA A 42 3.99 -10.83 -2.13
CA ALA A 42 5.34 -10.40 -1.75
C ALA A 42 6.41 -11.50 -1.85
N ARG A 43 6.05 -12.76 -1.60
CA ARG A 43 7.01 -13.89 -1.56
C ARG A 43 7.84 -14.03 -2.82
N PRO A 44 7.28 -14.00 -4.05
CA PRO A 44 8.10 -14.16 -5.26
C PRO A 44 9.21 -13.11 -5.36
N VAL A 45 8.94 -11.86 -4.99
CA VAL A 45 9.93 -10.78 -5.03
C VAL A 45 10.94 -10.93 -3.90
N MET A 46 10.48 -11.04 -2.67
CA MET A 46 11.33 -11.01 -1.48
C MET A 46 12.24 -12.24 -1.39
N LEU A 47 11.71 -13.44 -1.67
CA LEU A 47 12.48 -14.66 -1.63
C LEU A 47 13.54 -14.69 -2.75
N ASN A 48 13.15 -14.39 -3.99
CA ASN A 48 14.09 -14.44 -5.11
C ASN A 48 15.23 -13.41 -4.93
N LEU A 49 14.92 -12.19 -4.45
CA LEU A 49 15.96 -11.21 -4.18
C LEU A 49 16.85 -11.61 -2.99
N ALA A 50 16.29 -12.23 -1.95
CA ALA A 50 17.07 -12.78 -0.84
C ALA A 50 18.01 -13.94 -1.26
N GLU A 51 17.71 -14.62 -2.37
CA GLU A 51 18.52 -15.68 -2.95
C GLU A 51 19.44 -15.22 -4.10
N ASP A 52 19.50 -13.92 -4.41
CA ASP A 52 20.26 -13.34 -5.54
C ASP A 52 19.82 -13.90 -6.91
N LYS A 53 18.50 -14.07 -7.09
CA LYS A 53 17.85 -14.69 -8.26
C LYS A 53 16.69 -13.88 -8.84
N LEU A 54 16.44 -12.65 -8.36
CA LEU A 54 15.27 -11.89 -8.79
C LEU A 54 15.33 -11.60 -10.29
N LYS A 55 16.46 -11.12 -10.79
CA LYS A 55 16.64 -10.84 -12.23
C LYS A 55 16.57 -12.10 -13.10
N GLN A 56 16.95 -13.23 -12.53
CA GLN A 56 16.86 -14.52 -13.24
C GLN A 56 15.42 -15.02 -13.37
N ASN A 57 14.59 -14.83 -12.33
CA ASN A 57 13.31 -15.52 -12.19
C ASN A 57 12.09 -14.62 -12.44
N MET A 58 12.20 -13.30 -12.22
CA MET A 58 11.10 -12.38 -12.47
C MET A 58 10.81 -12.24 -13.97
N PRO A 59 9.57 -12.43 -14.41
CA PRO A 59 9.23 -12.29 -15.83
C PRO A 59 9.42 -10.85 -16.29
N GLY A 60 10.02 -10.67 -17.47
CA GLY A 60 10.23 -9.37 -18.11
C GLY A 60 9.01 -8.88 -18.89
N ILE A 61 7.78 -9.08 -18.37
CA ILE A 61 6.56 -8.69 -19.08
C ILE A 61 6.41 -7.16 -19.00
N GLN A 62 6.01 -6.56 -20.11
CA GLN A 62 5.82 -5.13 -20.27
C GLN A 62 4.47 -4.85 -20.93
N SER A 63 3.99 -3.63 -20.76
CA SER A 63 2.80 -3.13 -21.46
C SER A 63 2.96 -3.30 -23.00
N PRO A 64 1.90 -3.64 -23.72
CA PRO A 64 1.91 -3.61 -25.20
C PRO A 64 2.17 -2.20 -25.75
N HIS A 65 1.96 -1.15 -24.94
CA HIS A 65 2.17 0.25 -25.28
C HIS A 65 3.52 0.82 -24.82
N ILE A 66 4.48 -0.04 -24.41
CA ILE A 66 5.74 0.37 -23.79
C ILE A 66 6.53 1.40 -24.63
N ASP A 67 6.99 2.47 -24.01
CA ASP A 67 7.72 3.56 -24.68
C ASP A 67 9.20 3.20 -24.95
N ASN A 68 9.85 2.54 -24.01
CA ASN A 68 11.26 2.16 -24.08
C ASN A 68 11.53 0.84 -23.34
N ALA A 69 11.34 -0.26 -24.03
CA ALA A 69 11.42 -1.61 -23.50
C ALA A 69 12.77 -1.90 -22.81
N GLU A 70 13.90 -1.44 -23.39
CA GLU A 70 15.22 -1.70 -22.83
C GLU A 70 15.44 -0.95 -21.52
N VAL A 71 15.09 0.33 -21.44
CA VAL A 71 15.23 1.14 -20.23
C VAL A 71 14.30 0.62 -19.13
N ARG A 72 13.03 0.32 -19.48
CA ARG A 72 12.02 -0.17 -18.52
C ARG A 72 12.40 -1.53 -17.93
N SER A 73 12.95 -2.44 -18.71
CA SER A 73 13.40 -3.75 -18.21
C SER A 73 14.48 -3.63 -17.11
N LYS A 74 15.38 -2.65 -17.22
CA LYS A 74 16.48 -2.47 -16.28
C LYS A 74 16.03 -1.94 -14.91
N VAL A 75 14.92 -1.22 -14.84
CA VAL A 75 14.40 -0.60 -13.60
C VAL A 75 13.29 -1.42 -12.93
N ALA A 76 12.69 -2.36 -13.64
CA ALA A 76 11.56 -3.16 -13.16
C ALA A 76 11.84 -3.93 -11.85
N TYR A 77 13.07 -4.30 -11.58
CA TYR A 77 13.47 -5.06 -10.39
C TYR A 77 13.48 -4.19 -9.14
N LEU A 78 14.03 -2.98 -9.20
CA LEU A 78 13.97 -2.01 -8.11
C LEU A 78 12.51 -1.58 -7.86
N GLU A 79 11.74 -1.42 -8.93
CA GLU A 79 10.31 -1.12 -8.87
C GLU A 79 9.54 -2.21 -8.11
N ALA A 80 9.72 -3.49 -8.47
CA ALA A 80 9.12 -4.61 -7.77
C ALA A 80 9.50 -4.63 -6.29
N PHE A 81 10.80 -4.52 -5.99
CA PHE A 81 11.31 -4.62 -4.63
C PHE A 81 10.89 -3.44 -3.76
N GLY A 82 11.13 -2.20 -4.20
CA GLY A 82 10.82 -1.00 -3.43
C GLY A 82 9.34 -0.92 -3.05
N ARG A 83 8.45 -1.15 -4.02
CA ARG A 83 7.00 -1.14 -3.80
C ARG A 83 6.52 -2.28 -2.92
N THR A 84 7.01 -3.50 -3.14
CA THR A 84 6.68 -4.65 -2.27
C THR A 84 7.09 -4.37 -0.83
N PHE A 85 8.36 -4.00 -0.62
CA PHE A 85 8.89 -3.78 0.71
C PHE A 85 8.16 -2.63 1.43
N SER A 86 7.88 -1.53 0.75
CA SER A 86 7.16 -0.39 1.31
C SER A 86 5.78 -0.78 1.86
N GLY A 87 5.02 -1.59 1.11
CA GLY A 87 3.67 -1.99 1.51
C GLY A 87 3.62 -2.97 2.68
N ILE A 88 4.64 -3.84 2.81
CA ILE A 88 4.69 -4.84 3.89
C ILE A 88 5.55 -4.40 5.09
N ALA A 89 6.26 -3.28 4.97
CA ALA A 89 7.19 -2.78 5.98
C ALA A 89 6.57 -2.60 7.39
N PRO A 90 5.35 -2.05 7.54
CA PRO A 90 4.72 -1.94 8.86
C PRO A 90 4.48 -3.30 9.52
N TRP A 91 4.08 -4.31 8.75
CA TRP A 91 3.91 -5.67 9.27
C TRP A 91 5.24 -6.31 9.66
N ILE A 92 6.30 -6.16 8.87
CA ILE A 92 7.64 -6.63 9.22
C ILE A 92 8.13 -5.98 10.52
N ASN A 93 7.81 -4.70 10.73
CA ASN A 93 8.18 -3.94 11.93
C ASN A 93 7.34 -4.29 13.17
N SER A 94 6.16 -4.88 12.99
CA SER A 94 5.22 -5.19 14.07
C SER A 94 5.67 -6.39 14.92
N GLU A 95 5.02 -6.56 16.07
CA GLU A 95 5.23 -7.68 16.99
C GLU A 95 3.90 -8.40 17.27
N GLY A 96 3.97 -9.60 17.84
CA GLY A 96 2.80 -10.40 18.20
C GLY A 96 2.14 -11.10 17.01
N GLY A 97 0.90 -11.55 17.17
CA GLY A 97 0.18 -12.39 16.22
C GLY A 97 0.20 -13.88 16.61
N SER A 98 -0.34 -14.75 15.77
CA SER A 98 -0.25 -16.21 15.95
C SER A 98 1.20 -16.72 15.78
N ASN A 99 1.48 -17.93 16.24
CA ASN A 99 2.80 -18.53 16.07
C ASN A 99 3.20 -18.61 14.59
N GLU A 100 2.24 -18.92 13.71
CA GLU A 100 2.43 -19.00 12.26
C GLU A 100 2.75 -17.62 11.67
N GLU A 101 2.04 -16.58 12.11
CA GLU A 101 2.30 -15.20 11.68
C GLU A 101 3.68 -14.72 12.15
N VAL A 102 4.07 -15.04 13.39
CA VAL A 102 5.40 -14.70 13.91
C VAL A 102 6.50 -15.42 13.14
N ALA A 103 6.33 -16.71 12.85
CA ALA A 103 7.27 -17.48 12.04
C ALA A 103 7.42 -16.90 10.62
N LEU A 104 6.31 -16.57 9.97
CA LEU A 104 6.30 -15.94 8.66
C LEU A 104 6.99 -14.57 8.68
N ARG A 105 6.69 -13.73 9.67
CA ARG A 105 7.31 -12.41 9.84
C ARG A 105 8.83 -12.51 10.02
N ASN A 106 9.30 -13.46 10.83
CA ASN A 106 10.74 -13.67 11.03
C ASN A 106 11.43 -14.09 9.73
N GLN A 107 10.78 -14.90 8.92
CA GLN A 107 11.27 -15.26 7.58
C GLN A 107 11.37 -14.02 6.68
N TYR A 108 10.35 -13.15 6.66
CA TYR A 108 10.38 -11.90 5.90
C TYR A 108 11.41 -10.90 6.44
N ARG A 109 11.65 -10.86 7.74
CA ARG A 109 12.74 -10.10 8.35
C ARG A 109 14.10 -10.55 7.80
N GLU A 110 14.35 -11.85 7.78
CA GLU A 110 15.59 -12.42 7.22
C GLU A 110 15.72 -12.12 5.72
N TRP A 111 14.65 -12.34 4.95
CA TRP A 111 14.66 -12.03 3.51
C TRP A 111 14.90 -10.54 3.24
N SER A 112 14.33 -9.65 4.04
CA SER A 112 14.52 -8.20 3.87
C SER A 112 15.98 -7.80 4.03
N LEU A 113 16.68 -8.33 5.02
CA LEU A 113 18.10 -8.04 5.23
C LEU A 113 18.96 -8.52 4.05
N LYS A 114 18.72 -9.76 3.58
CA LYS A 114 19.43 -10.33 2.42
C LYS A 114 19.08 -9.61 1.12
N ALA A 115 17.80 -9.32 0.89
CA ALA A 115 17.32 -8.64 -0.30
C ALA A 115 17.95 -7.25 -0.44
N ILE A 116 17.96 -6.46 0.63
CA ILE A 116 18.61 -5.15 0.63
C ILE A 116 20.12 -5.30 0.35
N ALA A 117 20.78 -6.26 0.99
CA ALA A 117 22.22 -6.49 0.76
C ALA A 117 22.51 -6.79 -0.71
N HIS A 118 21.72 -7.67 -1.37
CA HIS A 118 21.88 -7.96 -2.79
C HIS A 118 21.55 -6.76 -3.68
N ALA A 119 20.49 -6.03 -3.38
CA ALA A 119 20.07 -4.87 -4.17
C ALA A 119 21.14 -3.76 -4.25
N VAL A 120 21.92 -3.57 -3.17
CA VAL A 120 22.91 -2.48 -3.09
C VAL A 120 24.37 -2.91 -3.25
N ASN A 121 24.65 -4.21 -3.32
CA ASN A 121 26.01 -4.73 -3.51
C ASN A 121 26.37 -4.81 -5.00
N PRO A 122 27.35 -4.03 -5.50
CA PRO A 122 27.75 -4.07 -6.92
C PRO A 122 28.21 -5.45 -7.43
N SER A 123 28.61 -6.35 -6.53
CA SER A 123 29.04 -7.70 -6.88
C SER A 123 27.89 -8.72 -6.94
N SER A 124 26.68 -8.34 -6.52
CA SER A 124 25.47 -9.18 -6.59
C SER A 124 24.95 -9.28 -8.02
N LYS A 125 24.39 -10.43 -8.39
CA LYS A 125 23.68 -10.61 -9.66
C LYS A 125 22.43 -9.73 -9.72
N ASP A 126 21.83 -9.47 -8.58
CA ASP A 126 20.64 -8.65 -8.42
C ASP A 126 20.94 -7.19 -8.07
N TYR A 127 22.20 -6.73 -8.18
CA TYR A 127 22.52 -5.31 -8.01
C TYR A 127 21.59 -4.43 -8.83
N MET A 128 20.89 -3.51 -8.20
CA MET A 128 19.86 -2.70 -8.85
C MET A 128 20.43 -1.50 -9.60
N LYS A 129 19.65 -1.00 -10.57
CA LYS A 129 19.94 0.28 -11.25
C LYS A 129 19.45 1.43 -10.38
N TRP A 130 20.36 2.29 -9.92
CA TRP A 130 20.07 3.38 -8.98
C TRP A 130 20.05 4.77 -9.62
N ASP A 131 20.49 4.92 -10.85
CA ASP A 131 20.54 6.19 -11.58
C ASP A 131 19.34 6.32 -12.55
N GLY A 132 18.92 7.58 -12.80
CA GLY A 132 17.86 7.92 -13.73
C GLY A 132 16.49 8.11 -13.10
N GLY A 133 15.53 8.59 -13.91
CA GLY A 133 14.23 9.03 -13.42
C GLY A 133 13.44 7.95 -12.70
N GLN A 134 13.21 6.81 -13.34
CA GLN A 134 12.43 5.72 -12.72
C GLN A 134 13.11 5.19 -11.44
N SER A 135 14.44 5.13 -11.40
CA SER A 135 15.18 4.70 -10.21
C SER A 135 14.96 5.65 -9.02
N LEU A 136 14.80 6.96 -9.24
CA LEU A 136 14.40 7.90 -8.18
C LEU A 136 13.03 7.53 -7.60
N VAL A 137 12.06 7.22 -8.46
CA VAL A 137 10.72 6.80 -8.02
C VAL A 137 10.81 5.59 -7.09
N ASP A 138 11.47 4.54 -7.54
CA ASP A 138 11.43 3.24 -6.86
C ASP A 138 12.38 3.18 -5.66
N ALA A 139 13.50 3.91 -5.69
CA ALA A 139 14.34 4.15 -4.51
C ALA A 139 13.57 4.88 -3.40
N SER A 140 12.66 5.81 -3.77
CA SER A 140 11.84 6.50 -2.78
C SER A 140 10.82 5.59 -2.08
N PHE A 141 10.28 4.58 -2.76
CA PHE A 141 9.46 3.54 -2.12
C PHE A 141 10.31 2.68 -1.17
N LEU A 142 11.53 2.31 -1.55
CA LEU A 142 12.44 1.62 -0.63
C LEU A 142 12.77 2.49 0.59
N ALA A 143 13.02 3.78 0.40
CA ALA A 143 13.26 4.74 1.48
C ALA A 143 12.04 4.83 2.41
N LEU A 144 10.82 4.91 1.86
CA LEU A 144 9.56 4.88 2.61
C LEU A 144 9.45 3.60 3.43
N GLY A 145 9.74 2.44 2.83
CA GLY A 145 9.74 1.16 3.52
C GLY A 145 10.72 1.12 4.69
N LEU A 146 11.95 1.63 4.53
CA LEU A 146 12.95 1.73 5.59
C LEU A 146 12.54 2.72 6.69
N ILE A 147 11.81 3.79 6.33
CA ILE A 147 11.20 4.70 7.31
C ILE A 147 10.11 4.00 8.12
N ARG A 148 9.26 3.21 7.46
CA ARG A 148 8.16 2.44 8.08
C ARG A 148 8.64 1.25 8.91
N CYS A 149 9.82 0.71 8.58
CA CYS A 149 10.41 -0.45 9.26
C CYS A 149 11.81 -0.16 9.85
N PRO A 150 11.90 0.60 10.97
CA PRO A 150 13.17 0.82 11.66
C PRO A 150 13.88 -0.47 12.07
N TRP A 151 13.12 -1.54 12.34
CA TRP A 151 13.70 -2.84 12.68
C TRP A 151 14.70 -3.29 11.61
N VAL A 152 14.32 -3.26 10.33
CA VAL A 152 15.21 -3.68 9.23
C VAL A 152 16.44 -2.79 9.17
N TRP A 153 16.29 -1.46 9.17
CA TRP A 153 17.42 -0.54 9.12
C TRP A 153 18.43 -0.79 10.26
N ASN A 154 17.93 -1.02 11.46
CA ASN A 154 18.77 -1.22 12.65
C ASN A 154 19.50 -2.56 12.65
N HIS A 155 19.00 -3.57 11.92
CA HIS A 155 19.61 -4.89 11.82
C HIS A 155 20.46 -5.08 10.55
N LEU A 156 20.49 -4.11 9.63
CA LEU A 156 21.42 -4.14 8.51
C LEU A 156 22.88 -4.03 9.02
N ASP A 157 23.77 -4.79 8.36
CA ASP A 157 25.21 -4.63 8.56
C ASP A 157 25.65 -3.19 8.21
N SER A 158 26.71 -2.71 8.87
CA SER A 158 27.22 -1.36 8.66
C SER A 158 27.69 -1.10 7.23
N THR A 159 28.22 -2.11 6.54
CA THR A 159 28.63 -2.04 5.16
C THR A 159 27.39 -1.90 4.25
N VAL A 160 26.36 -2.70 4.49
CA VAL A 160 25.11 -2.63 3.74
C VAL A 160 24.43 -1.28 3.94
N ARG A 161 24.39 -0.74 5.18
CA ARG A 161 23.87 0.62 5.42
C ARG A 161 24.60 1.69 4.62
N LYS A 162 25.94 1.63 4.55
CA LYS A 162 26.74 2.55 3.71
C LYS A 162 26.41 2.39 2.24
N GLN A 163 26.20 1.18 1.76
CA GLN A 163 25.81 0.91 0.38
C GLN A 163 24.40 1.44 0.06
N VAL A 164 23.43 1.30 0.97
CA VAL A 164 22.08 1.91 0.83
C VAL A 164 22.20 3.44 0.71
N VAL A 165 22.98 4.06 1.60
CA VAL A 165 23.21 5.53 1.54
C VAL A 165 23.83 5.91 0.20
N ALA A 166 24.85 5.20 -0.26
CA ALA A 166 25.49 5.46 -1.55
C ALA A 166 24.52 5.30 -2.73
N ALA A 167 23.69 4.25 -2.70
CA ALA A 167 22.65 3.98 -3.71
C ALA A 167 21.61 5.13 -3.77
N PHE A 168 21.13 5.58 -2.62
CA PHE A 168 20.18 6.70 -2.56
C PHE A 168 20.84 8.03 -3.00
N MET A 169 22.11 8.26 -2.65
CA MET A 169 22.86 9.41 -3.14
C MET A 169 22.99 9.43 -4.67
N THR A 170 23.03 8.28 -5.32
CA THR A 170 23.08 8.18 -6.80
C THR A 170 21.81 8.75 -7.45
N THR A 171 20.68 8.81 -6.74
CA THR A 171 19.43 9.40 -7.27
C THR A 171 19.44 10.94 -7.27
N ARG A 172 20.27 11.60 -6.45
CA ARG A 172 20.30 13.06 -6.28
C ARG A 172 20.51 13.88 -7.57
N PRO A 173 21.35 13.48 -8.52
CA PRO A 173 21.48 14.22 -9.78
C PRO A 173 20.23 14.25 -10.64
N THR A 174 19.28 13.34 -10.39
CA THR A 174 18.01 13.30 -11.11
C THR A 174 17.14 14.50 -10.73
N VAL A 175 16.83 15.34 -11.72
CA VAL A 175 15.84 16.41 -11.56
C VAL A 175 14.45 15.79 -11.68
N PRO A 176 13.61 15.85 -10.64
CA PRO A 176 12.27 15.30 -10.72
C PRO A 176 11.40 16.11 -11.69
N VAL A 177 10.48 15.44 -12.37
CA VAL A 177 9.43 16.12 -13.13
C VAL A 177 8.60 16.98 -12.17
N TYR A 178 8.15 18.15 -12.63
CA TYR A 178 7.35 19.09 -11.83
C TYR A 178 5.91 18.59 -11.64
N SER A 179 5.79 17.58 -10.76
CA SER A 179 4.57 16.82 -10.46
C SER A 179 4.73 16.12 -9.11
N ASN A 180 3.96 15.06 -8.84
CA ASN A 180 4.17 14.19 -7.66
C ASN A 180 5.63 13.70 -7.51
N TRP A 181 6.43 13.76 -8.56
CA TRP A 181 7.85 13.37 -8.52
C TRP A 181 8.70 14.20 -7.57
N LEU A 182 8.27 15.40 -7.22
CA LEU A 182 8.91 16.19 -6.16
C LEU A 182 8.91 15.43 -4.82
N LEU A 183 7.84 14.67 -4.54
CA LEU A 183 7.73 13.86 -3.33
C LEU A 183 8.69 12.67 -3.30
N PHE A 184 9.05 12.11 -4.46
CA PHE A 184 10.06 11.05 -4.51
C PHE A 184 11.43 11.59 -4.11
N SER A 185 11.82 12.73 -4.64
CA SER A 185 13.06 13.42 -4.26
C SER A 185 13.05 13.79 -2.77
N ALA A 186 11.94 14.35 -2.27
CA ALA A 186 11.78 14.71 -0.86
C ALA A 186 11.80 13.49 0.07
N MET A 187 11.27 12.32 -0.35
CA MET A 187 11.27 11.09 0.46
C MET A 187 12.68 10.54 0.67
N ILE A 188 13.54 10.59 -0.33
CA ILE A 188 14.97 10.23 -0.18
C ILE A 188 15.62 11.11 0.89
N GLU A 189 15.38 12.42 0.82
CA GLU A 189 15.94 13.36 1.81
C GLU A 189 15.29 13.19 3.20
N THR A 190 14.02 12.77 3.25
CA THR A 190 13.34 12.45 4.50
C THR A 190 13.94 11.21 5.17
N PHE A 191 14.33 10.20 4.39
CA PHE A 191 15.07 9.06 4.91
C PHE A 191 16.40 9.51 5.54
N PHE A 192 17.18 10.33 4.86
CA PHE A 192 18.44 10.86 5.41
C PHE A 192 18.18 11.67 6.69
N CYS A 193 17.17 12.53 6.68
CA CYS A 193 16.77 13.32 7.85
C CYS A 193 16.38 12.42 9.05
N LYS A 194 15.63 11.34 8.83
CA LYS A 194 15.22 10.40 9.88
C LYS A 194 16.38 9.74 10.57
N TYR A 195 17.41 9.37 9.81
CA TYR A 195 18.57 8.62 10.32
C TYR A 195 19.79 9.51 10.61
N ASP A 196 19.56 10.82 10.80
CA ASP A 196 20.57 11.82 11.16
C ASP A 196 21.76 11.86 10.18
N LEU A 197 21.48 11.60 8.89
CA LEU A 197 22.42 11.70 7.80
C LEU A 197 22.32 13.09 7.12
N PRO A 198 23.36 13.55 6.43
CA PRO A 198 23.31 14.79 5.67
C PRO A 198 22.21 14.75 4.61
N TYR A 199 21.22 15.64 4.72
CA TYR A 199 20.07 15.73 3.80
C TYR A 199 19.97 17.12 3.18
N ASP A 200 19.31 17.20 2.02
CA ASP A 200 19.02 18.46 1.33
C ASP A 200 17.63 18.99 1.75
N PRO A 201 17.58 20.00 2.64
CA PRO A 201 16.30 20.55 3.09
C PRO A 201 15.52 21.28 2.00
N VAL A 202 16.20 21.76 0.92
CA VAL A 202 15.54 22.49 -0.18
C VAL A 202 14.62 21.57 -0.96
N ARG A 203 15.01 20.31 -1.18
CA ARG A 203 14.15 19.32 -1.87
C ARG A 203 12.89 19.01 -1.08
N ILE A 204 12.99 18.93 0.24
CA ILE A 204 11.83 18.73 1.12
C ILE A 204 10.95 19.99 1.10
N ASP A 205 11.54 21.17 1.32
CA ASP A 205 10.83 22.44 1.38
C ASP A 205 10.07 22.72 0.08
N TYR A 206 10.73 22.50 -1.06
CA TYR A 206 10.13 22.73 -2.36
C TYR A 206 8.90 21.83 -2.58
N ALA A 207 9.02 20.53 -2.33
CA ALA A 207 7.90 19.62 -2.45
C ALA A 207 6.73 20.00 -1.52
N VAL A 208 7.01 20.27 -0.23
CA VAL A 208 5.96 20.63 0.74
C VAL A 208 5.26 21.93 0.34
N ARG A 209 5.99 22.94 -0.11
CA ARG A 209 5.40 24.22 -0.52
C ARG A 209 4.52 24.09 -1.75
N GLU A 210 4.95 23.35 -2.78
CA GLU A 210 4.13 23.18 -3.97
C GLU A 210 2.77 22.54 -3.63
N PHE A 211 2.75 21.50 -2.81
CA PHE A 211 1.48 20.88 -2.39
C PHE A 211 0.67 21.74 -1.42
N SER A 212 1.31 22.45 -0.50
CA SER A 212 0.58 23.24 0.51
C SER A 212 0.04 24.56 -0.02
N GLU A 213 0.74 25.21 -0.94
CA GLU A 213 0.49 26.58 -1.39
C GLU A 213 -0.13 26.64 -2.79
N HIS A 214 0.17 25.68 -3.68
CA HIS A 214 -0.19 25.78 -5.10
C HIS A 214 -1.07 24.64 -5.61
N TRP A 215 -0.91 23.41 -5.14
CA TRP A 215 -1.52 22.23 -5.78
C TRP A 215 -2.75 21.66 -5.07
N TYR A 216 -3.21 22.27 -3.98
CA TYR A 216 -4.48 21.88 -3.39
C TYR A 216 -5.65 22.39 -4.24
N VAL A 217 -6.49 21.48 -4.76
CA VAL A 217 -7.59 21.80 -5.68
C VAL A 217 -8.98 21.77 -5.04
N GLY A 218 -9.06 21.42 -3.76
CA GLY A 218 -10.32 21.36 -3.01
C GLY A 218 -10.79 19.94 -2.71
N ASP A 219 -11.77 19.83 -1.84
CA ASP A 219 -12.46 18.59 -1.44
C ASP A 219 -11.55 17.40 -1.19
N GLY A 220 -10.46 17.62 -0.44
CA GLY A 220 -9.54 16.54 -0.06
C GLY A 220 -8.53 16.13 -1.14
N MET A 221 -8.43 16.81 -2.28
CA MET A 221 -7.58 16.42 -3.40
C MET A 221 -6.52 17.45 -3.75
N PHE A 222 -5.41 16.94 -4.28
CA PHE A 222 -4.32 17.73 -4.87
C PHE A 222 -4.23 17.48 -6.37
N SER A 223 -3.81 18.48 -7.14
CA SER A 223 -3.35 18.27 -8.51
C SER A 223 -2.00 17.56 -8.53
N ASP A 224 -1.68 16.98 -9.68
CA ASP A 224 -0.40 16.31 -9.92
C ASP A 224 0.50 17.20 -10.80
N GLY A 225 1.03 18.23 -10.20
CA GLY A 225 1.66 19.35 -10.89
C GLY A 225 0.66 20.44 -11.21
N MET A 226 0.85 21.13 -12.35
CA MET A 226 0.05 22.29 -12.74
C MET A 226 -1.41 21.93 -13.12
N GLU A 227 -1.66 20.68 -13.47
CA GLU A 227 -2.96 20.23 -13.95
C GLU A 227 -3.56 19.21 -13.01
N PHE A 228 -4.88 19.30 -12.83
CA PHE A 228 -5.63 18.28 -12.08
C PHE A 228 -6.01 17.12 -12.98
N HIS A 229 -5.72 15.91 -12.51
CA HIS A 229 -6.15 14.67 -13.12
C HIS A 229 -7.01 13.88 -12.14
N PHE A 230 -8.19 13.46 -12.56
CA PHE A 230 -9.04 12.57 -11.76
C PHE A 230 -8.53 11.13 -11.89
N ASP A 231 -7.57 10.80 -11.04
CA ASP A 231 -6.94 9.50 -10.93
C ASP A 231 -6.65 9.14 -9.46
N TYR A 232 -5.95 8.03 -9.23
CA TYR A 232 -5.63 7.58 -7.86
C TYR A 232 -4.27 8.07 -7.34
N TYR A 233 -3.59 9.03 -8.00
CA TYR A 233 -2.26 9.48 -7.53
C TYR A 233 -2.29 10.20 -6.19
N ASN A 234 -3.43 10.80 -5.81
CA ASN A 234 -3.63 11.28 -4.45
C ASN A 234 -3.44 10.16 -3.41
N SER A 235 -3.83 8.92 -3.75
CA SER A 235 -3.67 7.74 -2.90
C SER A 235 -2.37 7.00 -3.14
N TYR A 236 -1.98 6.76 -4.41
CA TYR A 236 -0.76 6.01 -4.69
C TYR A 236 0.48 6.63 -4.08
N VAL A 237 0.59 7.98 -4.11
CA VAL A 237 1.81 8.71 -3.78
C VAL A 237 1.52 9.95 -2.95
N ILE A 238 0.69 10.90 -3.42
CA ILE A 238 0.70 12.29 -2.95
C ILE A 238 0.47 12.36 -1.43
N GLN A 239 -0.65 11.88 -0.95
CA GLN A 239 -0.99 12.03 0.47
C GLN A 239 -0.16 11.14 1.40
N PRO A 240 0.09 9.84 1.10
CA PRO A 240 0.92 9.01 1.96
C PRO A 240 2.37 9.49 2.08
N PHE A 241 2.96 9.95 0.96
CA PHE A 241 4.33 10.47 0.98
C PHE A 241 4.42 11.79 1.75
N LEU A 242 3.51 12.72 1.45
CA LEU A 242 3.45 14.01 2.13
C LEU A 242 3.27 13.84 3.65
N GLN A 243 2.45 12.87 4.08
CA GLN A 243 2.27 12.54 5.49
C GLN A 243 3.58 12.13 6.16
N VAL A 244 4.32 11.20 5.57
CA VAL A 244 5.59 10.72 6.15
C VAL A 244 6.64 11.82 6.14
N ILE A 245 6.72 12.61 5.07
CA ILE A 245 7.63 13.75 4.97
C ILE A 245 7.35 14.75 6.10
N LEU A 246 6.10 15.17 6.25
CA LEU A 246 5.69 16.13 7.28
C LEU A 246 5.95 15.61 8.70
N GLU A 247 5.65 14.34 8.98
CA GLU A 247 5.92 13.73 10.30
C GLU A 247 7.39 13.72 10.68
N MET A 248 8.26 13.50 9.71
CA MET A 248 9.71 13.45 9.99
C MET A 248 10.30 14.84 10.11
N ILE A 249 9.98 15.74 9.17
CA ILE A 249 10.61 17.06 9.13
C ILE A 249 10.08 18.01 10.20
N SER A 250 8.80 17.94 10.57
CA SER A 250 8.21 18.79 11.61
C SER A 250 8.85 18.59 12.98
N LYS A 251 9.35 17.40 13.26
CA LYS A 251 10.14 17.11 14.49
C LYS A 251 11.47 17.86 14.53
N LYS A 252 12.00 18.24 13.38
CA LYS A 252 13.27 18.95 13.26
C LYS A 252 13.10 20.45 12.99
N LYS A 253 12.02 20.84 12.32
CA LYS A 253 11.76 22.24 11.89
C LYS A 253 10.29 22.59 12.03
N ALA A 254 9.96 23.44 12.98
CA ALA A 254 8.61 23.90 13.26
C ALA A 254 7.94 24.69 12.11
N ILE A 255 8.71 25.16 11.15
CA ILE A 255 8.18 25.93 9.99
C ILE A 255 7.11 25.16 9.21
N TYR A 256 7.12 23.84 9.23
CA TYR A 256 6.13 23.02 8.53
C TYR A 256 4.83 22.82 9.32
N ASN A 257 4.79 23.21 10.59
CA ASN A 257 3.62 22.99 11.45
C ASN A 257 2.39 23.78 11.00
N TYR A 258 2.55 24.82 10.20
CA TYR A 258 1.42 25.61 9.69
C TYR A 258 0.50 24.79 8.78
N PHE A 259 1.06 23.84 8.06
CA PHE A 259 0.31 23.06 7.08
C PHE A 259 -0.35 21.80 7.69
N ILE A 260 0.19 21.25 8.78
CA ILE A 260 -0.27 19.98 9.37
C ILE A 260 -1.77 19.98 9.68
N PRO A 261 -2.37 20.98 10.35
CA PRO A 261 -3.80 20.96 10.66
C PRO A 261 -4.69 21.01 9.42
N LYS A 262 -4.27 21.75 8.38
CA LYS A 262 -4.97 21.81 7.10
C LYS A 262 -4.88 20.45 6.40
N PHE A 263 -3.69 19.87 6.35
CA PHE A 263 -3.44 18.59 5.69
C PHE A 263 -4.19 17.44 6.39
N ASP A 264 -4.32 17.48 7.71
CA ASP A 264 -5.12 16.51 8.46
C ASP A 264 -6.59 16.49 8.02
N LYS A 265 -7.22 17.66 7.85
CA LYS A 265 -8.58 17.77 7.32
C LYS A 265 -8.65 17.22 5.87
N ILE A 266 -7.68 17.56 5.03
CA ILE A 266 -7.62 17.15 3.62
C ILE A 266 -7.58 15.62 3.49
N ARG A 267 -6.66 14.97 4.21
CA ARG A 267 -6.49 13.50 4.10
C ARG A 267 -7.65 12.72 4.73
N LYS A 268 -8.29 13.24 5.78
CA LYS A 268 -9.50 12.65 6.35
C LYS A 268 -10.66 12.71 5.37
N ARG A 269 -10.86 13.86 4.71
CA ARG A 269 -11.87 13.99 3.66
C ARG A 269 -11.61 13.04 2.49
N TYR A 270 -10.37 12.94 2.05
CA TYR A 270 -10.03 12.04 0.95
C TYR A 270 -10.24 10.55 1.33
N ALA A 271 -10.01 10.17 2.58
CA ALA A 271 -10.32 8.82 3.07
C ALA A 271 -11.83 8.51 3.01
N GLU A 272 -12.71 9.49 3.34
CA GLU A 272 -14.15 9.36 3.18
C GLU A 272 -14.54 9.14 1.71
N ILE A 273 -13.97 9.93 0.80
CA ILE A 273 -14.21 9.78 -0.63
C ILE A 273 -13.77 8.39 -1.10
N GLN A 274 -12.58 7.93 -0.70
CA GLN A 274 -12.07 6.63 -1.11
C GLN A 274 -12.97 5.47 -0.64
N GLU A 275 -13.42 5.50 0.61
CA GLU A 275 -14.31 4.46 1.13
C GLU A 275 -15.63 4.42 0.35
N ARG A 276 -16.20 5.59 0.01
CA ARG A 276 -17.43 5.71 -0.77
C ARG A 276 -17.27 5.28 -2.24
N MET A 277 -16.08 5.35 -2.80
CA MET A 277 -15.79 4.89 -4.17
C MET A 277 -15.78 3.36 -4.28
N ILE A 278 -15.72 2.61 -3.18
CA ILE A 278 -15.76 1.14 -3.19
C ILE A 278 -17.21 0.68 -3.38
N ASN A 279 -17.52 0.08 -4.51
CA ASN A 279 -18.83 -0.51 -4.82
C ASN A 279 -19.14 -1.69 -3.89
N THR A 280 -20.41 -2.11 -3.86
CA THR A 280 -20.88 -3.19 -2.98
C THR A 280 -20.19 -4.54 -3.18
N ASP A 281 -19.57 -4.76 -4.34
CA ASP A 281 -18.83 -5.98 -4.71
C ASP A 281 -17.29 -5.82 -4.63
N GLY A 282 -16.80 -4.71 -4.09
CA GLY A 282 -15.37 -4.39 -3.99
C GLY A 282 -14.74 -3.83 -5.28
N SER A 283 -15.52 -3.64 -6.35
CA SER A 283 -15.05 -2.89 -7.51
C SER A 283 -15.01 -1.38 -7.23
N PHE A 284 -14.29 -0.62 -8.06
CA PHE A 284 -14.15 0.82 -7.94
C PHE A 284 -13.99 1.45 -9.33
N PRO A 285 -14.17 2.77 -9.50
CA PRO A 285 -14.10 3.42 -10.79
C PRO A 285 -12.79 3.14 -11.53
N VAL A 286 -12.91 2.70 -12.79
CA VAL A 286 -11.77 2.46 -13.68
C VAL A 286 -11.44 3.78 -14.37
N THR A 287 -10.69 4.63 -13.69
CA THR A 287 -10.34 5.97 -14.14
C THR A 287 -8.88 6.31 -13.90
N GLY A 288 -8.33 7.14 -14.76
CA GLY A 288 -6.95 7.62 -14.64
C GLY A 288 -5.91 6.58 -15.04
N ARG A 289 -4.67 7.01 -14.99
CA ARG A 289 -3.49 6.20 -15.31
C ARG A 289 -3.14 5.23 -14.18
N SER A 290 -2.36 4.21 -14.50
CA SER A 290 -1.81 3.24 -13.53
C SER A 290 -2.87 2.38 -12.84
N ILE A 291 -4.05 2.21 -13.43
CA ILE A 291 -5.14 1.44 -12.82
C ILE A 291 -4.76 -0.03 -12.56
N VAL A 292 -3.78 -0.56 -13.29
CA VAL A 292 -3.22 -1.90 -13.09
C VAL A 292 -2.46 -2.08 -11.78
N TYR A 293 -2.28 -1.02 -10.98
CA TYR A 293 -1.80 -1.13 -9.59
C TYR A 293 -2.87 -1.68 -8.64
N ARG A 294 -4.06 -2.01 -9.14
CA ARG A 294 -5.12 -2.75 -8.43
C ARG A 294 -5.51 -2.09 -7.11
N CYS A 295 -5.54 -2.90 -6.06
CA CYS A 295 -5.86 -2.46 -4.70
C CYS A 295 -4.89 -1.41 -4.13
N GLY A 296 -3.73 -1.17 -4.74
CA GLY A 296 -2.86 -0.04 -4.42
C GLY A 296 -3.57 1.31 -4.53
N ALA A 297 -4.67 1.40 -5.31
CA ALA A 297 -5.54 2.58 -5.37
C ALA A 297 -6.05 3.05 -3.99
N PHE A 298 -5.99 2.19 -2.98
CA PHE A 298 -6.42 2.48 -1.60
C PHE A 298 -5.26 2.56 -0.60
N HIS A 299 -4.05 2.86 -1.07
CA HIS A 299 -2.87 3.09 -0.23
C HIS A 299 -3.17 4.12 0.87
N GLN A 300 -3.77 5.27 0.55
CA GLN A 300 -4.10 6.32 1.52
C GLN A 300 -5.10 5.83 2.58
N LEU A 301 -6.14 5.11 2.19
CA LEU A 301 -7.13 4.59 3.14
C LEU A 301 -6.50 3.54 4.07
N GLY A 302 -5.59 2.71 3.54
CA GLY A 302 -4.78 1.77 4.31
C GLY A 302 -3.82 2.47 5.28
N ASP A 303 -3.15 3.54 4.85
CA ASP A 303 -2.24 4.35 5.69
C ASP A 303 -3.00 5.04 6.83
N MET A 304 -4.18 5.61 6.56
CA MET A 304 -5.05 6.20 7.58
C MET A 304 -5.50 5.16 8.62
N SER A 305 -5.80 3.94 8.19
CA SER A 305 -6.16 2.83 9.08
C SER A 305 -4.98 2.44 9.96
N LEU A 306 -3.79 2.25 9.38
CA LEU A 306 -2.57 1.92 10.12
C LEU A 306 -2.25 2.97 11.20
N ARG A 307 -2.46 4.24 10.89
CA ARG A 307 -2.20 5.37 11.81
C ARG A 307 -3.28 5.57 12.86
N LYS A 308 -4.40 4.85 12.77
CA LYS A 308 -5.59 5.04 13.62
C LYS A 308 -6.15 6.47 13.54
N ASP A 309 -6.10 7.04 12.36
CA ASP A 309 -6.44 8.44 12.11
C ASP A 309 -7.58 8.58 11.08
N LEU A 310 -8.42 7.56 11.02
CA LEU A 310 -9.66 7.61 10.23
C LEU A 310 -10.58 8.73 10.74
N PRO A 311 -11.32 9.41 9.86
CA PRO A 311 -12.34 10.37 10.29
C PRO A 311 -13.41 9.65 11.12
N SER A 312 -14.08 10.38 12.01
CA SER A 312 -15.10 9.82 12.92
C SER A 312 -16.30 9.20 12.20
N SER A 313 -16.52 9.56 10.95
CA SER A 313 -17.54 8.98 10.06
C SER A 313 -17.22 7.53 9.61
N LEU A 314 -15.96 7.10 9.69
CA LEU A 314 -15.50 5.79 9.24
C LEU A 314 -15.05 4.92 10.42
N LYS A 315 -15.77 3.83 10.67
CA LYS A 315 -15.35 2.83 11.66
C LYS A 315 -14.19 1.98 11.12
N PRO A 316 -13.18 1.61 11.93
CA PRO A 316 -12.07 0.76 11.49
C PRO A 316 -12.53 -0.54 10.83
N ALA A 317 -13.48 -1.28 11.43
CA ALA A 317 -14.02 -2.52 10.86
C ALA A 317 -14.78 -2.29 9.54
N GLN A 318 -15.43 -1.13 9.36
CA GLN A 318 -16.09 -0.75 8.10
C GLN A 318 -15.06 -0.61 6.97
N VAL A 319 -13.95 0.06 7.26
CA VAL A 319 -12.84 0.21 6.30
C VAL A 319 -12.18 -1.14 6.01
N ARG A 320 -11.98 -1.98 7.04
CA ARG A 320 -11.50 -3.36 6.82
C ARG A 320 -12.38 -4.14 5.85
N SER A 321 -13.70 -4.13 6.07
CA SER A 321 -14.65 -4.87 5.21
C SER A 321 -14.58 -4.37 3.75
N ALA A 322 -14.53 -3.06 3.54
CA ALA A 322 -14.41 -2.45 2.22
C ALA A 322 -13.10 -2.85 1.52
N LEU A 323 -11.96 -2.70 2.21
CA LEU A 323 -10.64 -3.05 1.66
C LEU A 323 -10.50 -4.56 1.43
N THR A 324 -11.10 -5.41 2.29
CA THR A 324 -11.15 -6.87 2.08
C THR A 324 -11.91 -7.22 0.79
N ALA A 325 -13.01 -6.53 0.52
CA ALA A 325 -13.75 -6.72 -0.73
C ALA A 325 -12.92 -6.31 -1.96
N VAL A 326 -12.18 -5.20 -1.89
CA VAL A 326 -11.25 -4.76 -2.95
C VAL A 326 -10.13 -5.78 -3.19
N ILE A 327 -9.51 -6.31 -2.13
CA ILE A 327 -8.48 -7.34 -2.23
C ILE A 327 -9.05 -8.59 -2.93
N LYS A 328 -10.19 -9.10 -2.48
CA LYS A 328 -10.84 -10.26 -3.10
C LYS A 328 -11.17 -10.01 -4.56
N LYS A 329 -11.67 -8.82 -4.90
CA LYS A 329 -12.05 -8.45 -6.27
C LYS A 329 -10.85 -8.39 -7.21
N THR A 330 -9.75 -7.79 -6.77
CA THR A 330 -8.59 -7.52 -7.64
C THR A 330 -7.54 -8.63 -7.61
N LEU A 331 -7.15 -9.09 -6.42
CA LEU A 331 -6.12 -10.12 -6.25
C LEU A 331 -6.68 -11.55 -6.31
N GLY A 332 -7.97 -11.74 -5.97
CA GLY A 332 -8.66 -13.02 -6.06
C GLY A 332 -9.17 -13.37 -7.46
N ALA A 333 -9.13 -12.46 -8.42
CA ALA A 333 -9.60 -12.71 -9.77
C ALA A 333 -8.78 -13.79 -10.48
N PRO A 334 -9.41 -14.65 -11.30
CA PRO A 334 -8.69 -15.64 -12.10
C PRO A 334 -7.60 -14.99 -12.97
N SER A 335 -6.48 -15.68 -13.18
CA SER A 335 -5.36 -15.21 -14.01
C SER A 335 -4.66 -13.92 -13.49
N THR A 336 -4.92 -13.49 -12.26
CA THR A 336 -4.15 -12.39 -11.63
C THR A 336 -2.67 -12.78 -11.43
N PHE A 337 -2.43 -14.03 -11.13
CA PHE A 337 -1.07 -14.60 -11.00
C PHE A 337 -0.83 -15.62 -12.10
N ASN A 338 0.41 -15.68 -12.59
CA ASN A 338 0.84 -16.72 -13.50
C ASN A 338 1.14 -18.03 -12.73
N GLU A 339 1.48 -19.10 -13.45
CA GLU A 339 1.77 -20.42 -12.88
C GLU A 339 2.94 -20.44 -11.89
N LYS A 340 3.86 -19.45 -11.98
CA LYS A 340 5.01 -19.30 -11.08
C LYS A 340 4.74 -18.33 -9.93
N GLY A 341 3.50 -17.81 -9.79
CA GLY A 341 3.08 -16.92 -8.72
C GLY A 341 3.37 -15.44 -8.95
N TRP A 342 3.90 -15.03 -10.10
CA TRP A 342 4.12 -13.63 -10.44
C TRP A 342 2.83 -12.95 -10.88
N LEU A 343 2.68 -11.66 -10.56
CA LEU A 343 1.55 -10.86 -11.01
C LEU A 343 1.53 -10.70 -12.53
N ASN A 344 0.38 -10.93 -13.15
CA ASN A 344 0.09 -10.55 -14.52
C ASN A 344 -0.40 -9.11 -14.61
N ILE A 345 -0.17 -8.43 -15.73
CA ILE A 345 -0.68 -7.08 -15.98
C ILE A 345 -2.22 -7.10 -16.06
N GLY A 346 -2.87 -6.20 -15.33
CA GLY A 346 -4.32 -6.03 -15.32
C GLY A 346 -4.84 -5.48 -14.00
N LEU A 347 -6.10 -5.10 -13.96
CA LEU A 347 -6.85 -4.68 -12.78
C LEU A 347 -7.55 -5.87 -12.11
N CYS A 348 -8.27 -6.65 -12.88
CA CYS A 348 -9.04 -7.81 -12.44
C CYS A 348 -8.72 -9.00 -13.36
N GLY A 349 -7.71 -9.78 -12.97
CA GLY A 349 -7.13 -10.84 -13.81
C GLY A 349 -6.02 -10.33 -14.75
N HIS A 350 -5.95 -10.89 -15.97
CA HIS A 350 -4.95 -10.55 -16.98
C HIS A 350 -5.56 -9.63 -18.06
N GLN A 351 -5.18 -8.36 -18.06
CA GLN A 351 -5.73 -7.31 -18.92
C GLN A 351 -4.61 -6.37 -19.40
N PRO A 352 -3.71 -6.83 -20.28
CA PRO A 352 -2.51 -6.07 -20.66
C PRO A 352 -2.81 -4.74 -21.35
N GLU A 353 -3.93 -4.62 -22.09
CA GLU A 353 -4.33 -3.39 -22.78
C GLU A 353 -4.69 -2.23 -21.81
N LEU A 354 -4.96 -2.52 -20.52
CA LEU A 354 -5.17 -1.48 -19.51
C LEU A 354 -3.87 -0.82 -19.01
N ALA A 355 -2.72 -1.32 -19.45
CA ALA A 355 -1.44 -0.84 -18.95
C ALA A 355 -0.95 0.39 -19.72
N ASP A 356 -0.58 1.43 -19.00
CA ASP A 356 0.09 2.58 -19.57
C ASP A 356 1.47 2.22 -20.16
N PHE A 357 2.01 3.12 -20.97
CA PHE A 357 3.26 2.95 -21.74
C PHE A 357 4.52 2.71 -20.88
N TYR A 358 4.46 2.85 -19.56
CA TYR A 358 5.58 2.65 -18.63
C TYR A 358 5.45 1.40 -17.78
N ILE A 359 4.36 0.65 -17.88
CA ILE A 359 4.06 -0.48 -17.00
C ILE A 359 4.91 -1.71 -17.33
N THR A 360 5.51 -2.28 -16.31
CA THR A 360 6.22 -3.56 -16.32
C THR A 360 5.67 -4.50 -15.25
N THR A 361 6.17 -5.74 -15.18
CA THR A 361 5.87 -6.63 -14.05
C THR A 361 6.18 -5.96 -12.71
N GLY A 362 7.27 -5.18 -12.61
CA GLY A 362 7.66 -4.50 -11.37
C GLY A 362 6.62 -3.47 -10.90
N SER A 363 5.99 -2.78 -11.84
CA SER A 363 5.01 -1.74 -11.57
C SER A 363 3.80 -2.26 -10.76
N LEU A 364 3.42 -3.51 -10.97
CA LEU A 364 2.22 -4.12 -10.40
C LEU A 364 2.29 -4.26 -8.87
N TYR A 365 3.51 -4.29 -8.31
CA TYR A 365 3.74 -4.50 -6.88
C TYR A 365 3.36 -3.31 -5.99
N LEU A 366 2.94 -2.18 -6.57
CA LEU A 366 2.31 -1.11 -5.80
C LEU A 366 1.01 -1.57 -5.12
N CYS A 367 0.38 -2.64 -5.60
CA CYS A 367 -0.75 -3.26 -4.92
C CYS A 367 -0.42 -3.69 -3.47
N SER A 368 0.86 -3.87 -3.12
CA SER A 368 1.30 -4.21 -1.76
C SER A 368 0.94 -3.14 -0.72
N GLU A 369 0.77 -1.89 -1.13
CA GLU A 369 0.43 -0.79 -0.22
C GLU A 369 -0.95 -0.94 0.44
N ILE A 370 -1.81 -1.83 -0.05
CA ILE A 370 -3.07 -2.17 0.62
C ILE A 370 -2.85 -2.87 1.97
N PHE A 371 -1.71 -3.55 2.16
CA PHE A 371 -1.44 -4.39 3.32
C PHE A 371 -0.92 -3.63 4.54
N LEU A 372 -0.80 -2.30 4.49
CA LEU A 372 -0.32 -1.47 5.61
C LEU A 372 -1.01 -1.78 6.94
N PRO A 373 -2.35 -1.99 7.00
CA PRO A 373 -3.04 -2.31 8.25
C PRO A 373 -2.61 -3.62 8.93
N LEU A 374 -1.91 -4.52 8.24
CA LEU A 374 -1.30 -5.69 8.88
C LEU A 374 -0.26 -5.31 9.95
N GLY A 375 0.29 -4.09 9.90
CA GLY A 375 1.14 -3.53 10.95
C GLY A 375 0.43 -3.28 12.28
N LEU A 376 -0.92 -3.26 12.32
CA LEU A 376 -1.70 -3.16 13.54
C LEU A 376 -1.69 -4.49 14.30
N PRO A 377 -1.73 -4.48 15.65
CA PRO A 377 -1.92 -5.70 16.42
C PRO A 377 -3.21 -6.42 16.06
N ALA A 378 -3.24 -7.76 16.14
CA ALA A 378 -4.46 -8.55 15.88
C ALA A 378 -5.64 -8.18 16.81
N THR A 379 -5.35 -7.59 17.96
CA THR A 379 -6.32 -7.11 18.95
C THR A 379 -6.84 -5.70 18.69
N ASP A 380 -6.33 -5.02 17.65
CA ASP A 380 -6.80 -3.69 17.27
C ASP A 380 -8.24 -3.75 16.75
N ASN A 381 -9.03 -2.70 16.99
CA ASN A 381 -10.43 -2.61 16.55
C ASN A 381 -10.60 -2.79 15.04
N PHE A 382 -9.58 -2.44 14.26
CA PHE A 382 -9.57 -2.72 12.82
C PHE A 382 -9.76 -4.23 12.55
N TRP A 383 -9.14 -5.10 13.36
CA TRP A 383 -9.19 -6.55 13.19
C TRP A 383 -10.21 -7.24 14.07
N SER A 384 -10.36 -6.79 15.33
CA SER A 384 -11.17 -7.49 16.35
C SER A 384 -12.65 -7.16 16.30
N ASP A 385 -13.03 -5.96 15.80
CA ASP A 385 -14.45 -5.59 15.71
C ASP A 385 -15.17 -6.44 14.65
N PRO A 386 -16.46 -6.73 14.85
CA PRO A 386 -17.27 -7.47 13.88
C PRO A 386 -17.27 -6.84 12.50
N GLU A 387 -17.49 -7.67 11.48
CA GLU A 387 -17.69 -7.19 10.10
C GLU A 387 -18.77 -6.10 10.08
N THR A 388 -18.44 -5.00 9.43
CA THR A 388 -19.31 -3.82 9.38
C THR A 388 -19.46 -3.39 7.91
N PRO A 389 -20.70 -3.27 7.39
CA PRO A 389 -20.91 -2.83 6.01
C PRO A 389 -20.37 -1.42 5.82
N TRP A 390 -19.74 -1.17 4.66
CA TRP A 390 -19.26 0.15 4.27
C TRP A 390 -20.35 0.98 3.60
N THR A 391 -20.07 2.25 3.34
CA THR A 391 -21.07 3.23 2.93
C THR A 391 -21.88 2.80 1.70
N SER A 392 -21.23 2.29 0.65
CA SER A 392 -21.95 1.82 -0.53
C SER A 392 -22.88 0.65 -0.23
N VAL A 393 -22.45 -0.33 0.60
CA VAL A 393 -23.30 -1.46 0.98
C VAL A 393 -24.51 -0.97 1.79
N LYS A 394 -24.31 -0.07 2.75
CA LYS A 394 -25.40 0.53 3.53
C LYS A 394 -26.41 1.25 2.63
N ALA A 395 -25.92 2.15 1.75
CA ALA A 395 -26.76 2.94 0.87
C ALA A 395 -27.59 2.05 -0.09
N TRP A 396 -26.95 1.11 -0.75
CA TRP A 396 -27.61 0.24 -1.73
C TRP A 396 -28.49 -0.85 -1.09
N SER A 397 -28.36 -1.08 0.23
CA SER A 397 -29.33 -1.89 1.01
C SER A 397 -30.51 -1.09 1.52
N GLY A 398 -30.61 0.18 1.23
CA GLY A 398 -31.72 1.05 1.65
C GLY A 398 -31.59 1.57 3.09
N GLN A 399 -30.40 1.46 3.70
CA GLN A 399 -30.15 2.06 5.01
C GLN A 399 -30.11 3.59 4.91
N ASP A 400 -30.75 4.27 5.85
CA ASP A 400 -30.69 5.73 5.94
C ASP A 400 -29.28 6.20 6.36
N LEU A 401 -28.75 7.18 5.64
CA LEU A 401 -27.40 7.71 5.81
C LEU A 401 -27.42 9.26 5.77
N SER A 402 -26.50 9.86 6.49
CA SER A 402 -26.27 11.30 6.37
C SER A 402 -25.76 11.67 4.97
N PRO A 403 -26.16 12.85 4.44
CA PRO A 403 -25.67 13.34 3.17
C PRO A 403 -24.15 13.56 3.20
N ASP A 404 -23.51 13.47 2.05
CA ASP A 404 -22.11 13.80 1.87
C ASP A 404 -21.95 15.30 1.57
N HIS A 405 -20.87 15.90 2.07
CA HIS A 405 -20.57 17.30 1.85
C HIS A 405 -19.09 17.50 1.54
N ALA A 406 -18.79 18.43 0.64
CA ALA A 406 -17.43 18.82 0.34
C ALA A 406 -16.74 19.44 1.57
N LEU A 407 -15.42 19.26 1.65
CA LEU A 407 -14.60 19.87 2.71
C LEU A 407 -14.53 21.37 2.55
N ASP A 408 -15.04 22.10 3.55
CA ASP A 408 -14.82 23.53 3.71
C ASP A 408 -13.67 23.77 4.71
N LEU A 409 -12.52 24.22 4.20
CA LEU A 409 -11.34 24.50 5.04
C LEU A 409 -11.48 25.79 5.87
N ASN A 410 -12.50 26.63 5.62
CA ASN A 410 -12.76 27.85 6.35
C ASN A 410 -13.70 27.63 7.53
N ARG A 411 -14.27 26.46 7.65
CA ARG A 411 -15.05 25.98 8.77
C ARG A 411 -14.24 24.89 9.52
#